data_9c73855baa1d14745e860ab5a686d3a6
#
_entry.id   9c73855baa1d14745e860ab5a686d3a6
#
_cell.length_a   1.000
_cell.length_b   1.000
_cell.length_c   1.000
_cell.angle_alpha   90.00
_cell.angle_beta   90.00
_cell.angle_gamma   90.00
#
_symmetry.space_group_name_H-M   'P 1'
#
loop_
_entity.id
_entity.type
_entity.pdbx_description
1 polymer ?
#
loop_
_entity_poly.entity_id
_entity_poly.type
_entity_poly.pdbx_seq_one_letter_code
_entity_poly.pdbx_strand_id
1 'polypeptide(L)'
;MNYIHPEQFIQDYTQSRYQGIETNDCVVKAVSILFGIPYDEAHGFSRGFFDRPEKDGVSNFSKSMRRLMKNPNFTFNGNVSEVSIAKNASVKDIYSEYQHGFYLILTIEHVSVLCDGAWLDYKGIIKQKEEVYAVYEFSDFDHFDSIRKKIAANNNSSFDFWLIAIVLVAAFLFFNEKEVKHELRNFKKWVKREIHFDF
;
A
#
# COMPACT_ATOMS: atom_id res chain seq x y z
N MET A 1 0.53 9.22 -6.71
CA MET A 1 0.69 8.25 -5.60
C MET A 1 0.64 6.85 -6.20
N ASN A 2 1.58 6.00 -5.82
CA ASN A 2 1.64 4.59 -6.22
C ASN A 2 0.93 3.74 -5.16
N TYR A 3 -0.09 2.96 -5.54
CA TYR A 3 -0.86 2.10 -4.63
C TYR A 3 -0.60 0.63 -4.98
N ILE A 4 -0.29 -0.16 -3.97
CA ILE A 4 -0.09 -1.62 -4.10
C ILE A 4 -0.97 -2.30 -3.05
N HIS A 5 -1.70 -3.34 -3.47
CA HIS A 5 -2.60 -4.07 -2.59
C HIS A 5 -1.86 -4.65 -1.38
N PRO A 6 -2.29 -4.36 -0.16
CA PRO A 6 -1.59 -4.70 1.07
C PRO A 6 -1.43 -6.22 1.26
N GLU A 7 -2.38 -7.02 0.77
CA GLU A 7 -2.36 -8.49 0.90
C GLU A 7 -1.12 -9.14 0.28
N GLN A 8 -0.49 -8.51 -0.71
CA GLN A 8 0.74 -9.01 -1.33
C GLN A 8 1.94 -9.03 -0.36
N PHE A 9 1.86 -8.27 0.72
CA PHE A 9 2.91 -8.12 1.73
C PHE A 9 2.60 -8.84 3.04
N ILE A 10 1.40 -9.37 3.17
CA ILE A 10 0.92 -10.07 4.36
C ILE A 10 1.20 -11.56 4.21
N GLN A 11 1.92 -12.13 5.19
CA GLN A 11 2.18 -13.55 5.24
C GLN A 11 0.88 -14.31 5.53
N ASP A 12 0.66 -15.40 4.78
CA ASP A 12 -0.46 -16.34 4.97
C ASP A 12 -1.88 -15.72 4.90
N TYR A 13 -2.01 -14.52 4.28
CA TYR A 13 -3.31 -13.83 4.18
C TYR A 13 -4.40 -14.70 3.57
N THR A 14 -4.09 -15.42 2.47
CA THR A 14 -5.05 -16.28 1.76
C THR A 14 -5.46 -17.52 2.55
N GLN A 15 -4.72 -17.88 3.59
CA GLN A 15 -4.98 -19.03 4.47
C GLN A 15 -5.61 -18.59 5.80
N SER A 16 -5.76 -17.29 6.01
CA SER A 16 -6.31 -16.75 7.26
C SER A 16 -7.78 -17.12 7.42
N ARG A 17 -8.16 -17.50 8.63
CA ARG A 17 -9.56 -17.73 9.03
C ARG A 17 -10.41 -16.46 9.00
N TYR A 18 -9.80 -15.29 8.94
CA TYR A 18 -10.47 -14.00 8.90
C TYR A 18 -10.62 -13.44 7.47
N GLN A 19 -10.03 -14.09 6.47
CA GLN A 19 -10.10 -13.64 5.09
C GLN A 19 -11.55 -13.53 4.61
N GLY A 20 -11.93 -12.35 4.09
CA GLY A 20 -13.27 -12.07 3.58
C GLY A 20 -14.36 -11.91 4.64
N ILE A 21 -14.03 -12.05 5.93
CA ILE A 21 -14.95 -11.87 7.05
C ILE A 21 -14.77 -10.49 7.71
N GLU A 22 -13.52 -10.03 7.76
CA GLU A 22 -13.16 -8.74 8.33
C GLU A 22 -13.39 -7.59 7.33
N THR A 23 -14.01 -6.52 7.80
CA THR A 23 -14.31 -5.33 6.98
C THR A 23 -13.53 -4.10 7.40
N ASN A 24 -13.08 -4.01 8.67
CA ASN A 24 -12.36 -2.86 9.24
C ASN A 24 -10.98 -3.29 9.74
N ASP A 25 -10.19 -3.92 8.88
CA ASP A 25 -8.93 -4.57 9.22
C ASP A 25 -7.67 -3.77 8.85
N CYS A 26 -7.79 -2.47 8.54
CA CYS A 26 -6.67 -1.63 8.16
C CYS A 26 -5.52 -1.66 9.20
N VAL A 27 -5.85 -1.65 10.50
CA VAL A 27 -4.87 -1.78 11.58
C VAL A 27 -4.20 -3.15 11.57
N VAL A 28 -4.96 -4.23 11.37
CA VAL A 28 -4.43 -5.61 11.34
C VAL A 28 -3.47 -5.78 10.17
N LYS A 29 -3.84 -5.28 8.99
CA LYS A 29 -2.99 -5.30 7.79
C LYS A 29 -1.72 -4.50 8.01
N ALA A 30 -1.83 -3.29 8.54
CA ALA A 30 -0.67 -2.44 8.83
C ALA A 30 0.29 -3.09 9.85
N VAL A 31 -0.25 -3.69 10.91
CA VAL A 31 0.52 -4.45 11.92
C VAL A 31 1.22 -5.64 11.27
N SER A 32 0.49 -6.45 10.50
CA SER A 32 1.09 -7.60 9.81
C SER A 32 2.27 -7.20 8.91
N ILE A 33 2.10 -6.14 8.14
CA ILE A 33 3.15 -5.64 7.23
C ILE A 33 4.35 -5.09 8.01
N LEU A 34 4.11 -4.19 8.97
CA LEU A 34 5.18 -3.46 9.66
C LEU A 34 5.92 -4.30 10.69
N PHE A 35 5.26 -5.26 11.34
CA PHE A 35 5.91 -6.17 12.29
C PHE A 35 6.35 -7.49 11.65
N GLY A 36 5.99 -7.76 10.38
CA GLY A 36 6.37 -8.98 9.67
C GLY A 36 5.76 -10.25 10.25
N ILE A 37 4.57 -10.16 10.83
CA ILE A 37 3.88 -11.29 11.46
C ILE A 37 2.69 -11.77 10.63
N PRO A 38 2.31 -13.05 10.70
CA PRO A 38 1.14 -13.59 10.01
C PRO A 38 -0.14 -12.82 10.34
N TYR A 39 -1.10 -12.79 9.40
CA TYR A 39 -2.33 -12.02 9.56
C TYR A 39 -3.14 -12.41 10.81
N ASP A 40 -3.28 -13.71 11.09
CA ASP A 40 -4.00 -14.19 12.28
C ASP A 40 -3.31 -13.79 13.59
N GLU A 41 -1.98 -13.73 13.60
CA GLU A 41 -1.19 -13.24 14.73
C GLU A 41 -1.35 -11.73 14.91
N ALA A 42 -1.30 -10.95 13.81
CA ALA A 42 -1.56 -9.52 13.81
C ALA A 42 -2.96 -9.18 14.31
N HIS A 43 -3.94 -10.04 14.00
CA HIS A 43 -5.31 -9.92 14.53
C HIS A 43 -5.33 -10.09 16.05
N GLY A 44 -4.70 -11.14 16.58
CA GLY A 44 -4.56 -11.37 18.02
C GLY A 44 -3.80 -10.24 18.73
N PHE A 45 -2.70 -9.77 18.11
CA PHE A 45 -1.91 -8.63 18.59
C PHE A 45 -2.76 -7.35 18.69
N SER A 46 -3.52 -7.04 17.64
CA SER A 46 -4.37 -5.85 17.59
C SER A 46 -5.46 -5.89 18.66
N ARG A 47 -6.02 -7.05 18.96
CA ARG A 47 -6.96 -7.22 20.09
C ARG A 47 -6.30 -7.00 21.44
N GLY A 48 -5.12 -7.57 21.66
CA GLY A 48 -4.44 -7.54 22.95
C GLY A 48 -3.81 -6.19 23.29
N PHE A 49 -3.17 -5.54 22.32
CA PHE A 49 -2.40 -4.30 22.56
C PHE A 49 -3.15 -3.02 22.19
N PHE A 50 -4.04 -3.08 21.19
CA PHE A 50 -4.79 -1.92 20.73
C PHE A 50 -6.26 -1.93 21.15
N ASP A 51 -6.67 -2.89 21.99
CA ASP A 51 -8.04 -3.03 22.47
C ASP A 51 -9.05 -3.08 21.30
N ARG A 52 -8.66 -3.71 20.16
CA ARG A 52 -9.49 -3.80 18.97
C ARG A 52 -10.70 -4.68 19.21
N PRO A 53 -11.94 -4.18 19.04
CA PRO A 53 -13.14 -5.02 19.05
C PRO A 53 -13.11 -6.04 17.91
N GLU A 54 -13.90 -7.09 18.03
CA GLU A 54 -14.10 -8.04 16.94
C GLU A 54 -14.85 -7.36 15.78
N LYS A 55 -14.33 -7.49 14.57
CA LYS A 55 -14.90 -6.92 13.31
C LYS A 55 -15.03 -5.40 13.28
N ASP A 56 -14.29 -4.69 14.12
CA ASP A 56 -14.37 -3.23 14.18
C ASP A 56 -12.97 -2.61 14.13
N GLY A 57 -12.90 -1.28 13.92
CA GLY A 57 -11.66 -0.52 13.94
C GLY A 57 -11.09 -0.33 15.34
N VAL A 58 -9.90 0.23 15.44
CA VAL A 58 -9.27 0.62 16.72
C VAL A 58 -9.59 2.06 17.02
N SER A 59 -10.30 2.31 18.12
CA SER A 59 -10.44 3.67 18.64
C SER A 59 -9.14 4.13 19.32
N ASN A 60 -8.73 5.39 19.10
CA ASN A 60 -7.53 5.97 19.73
C ASN A 60 -6.22 5.20 19.45
N PHE A 61 -6.03 4.71 18.22
CA PHE A 61 -4.86 3.93 17.85
C PHE A 61 -3.53 4.63 18.18
N SER A 62 -3.41 5.95 17.96
CA SER A 62 -2.21 6.73 18.30
C SER A 62 -1.88 6.66 19.80
N LYS A 63 -2.88 6.74 20.68
CA LYS A 63 -2.67 6.59 22.14
C LYS A 63 -2.18 5.18 22.48
N SER A 64 -2.76 4.18 21.88
CA SER A 64 -2.37 2.77 22.10
C SER A 64 -0.96 2.50 21.56
N MET A 65 -0.60 3.09 20.41
CA MET A 65 0.74 2.99 19.84
C MET A 65 1.80 3.62 20.76
N ARG A 66 1.54 4.84 21.28
CA ARG A 66 2.44 5.47 22.28
C ARG A 66 2.55 4.65 23.56
N ARG A 67 1.48 3.99 24.01
CA ARG A 67 1.50 3.08 25.17
C ARG A 67 2.39 1.86 24.90
N LEU A 68 2.27 1.27 23.70
CA LEU A 68 3.09 0.14 23.28
C LEU A 68 4.58 0.50 23.23
N MET A 69 4.93 1.63 22.63
CA MET A 69 6.32 2.12 22.53
C MET A 69 6.96 2.38 23.91
N LYS A 70 6.17 2.69 24.93
CA LYS A 70 6.64 2.92 26.31
C LYS A 70 6.60 1.67 27.18
N ASN A 71 6.12 0.54 26.67
CA ASN A 71 5.96 -0.69 27.45
C ASN A 71 7.34 -1.40 27.58
N PRO A 72 7.94 -1.49 28.78
CA PRO A 72 9.25 -2.10 28.97
C PRO A 72 9.24 -3.61 28.75
N ASN A 73 8.07 -4.24 28.74
CA ASN A 73 7.91 -5.68 28.47
C ASN A 73 7.69 -5.98 27.00
N PHE A 74 7.68 -4.96 26.13
CA PHE A 74 7.52 -5.12 24.70
C PHE A 74 8.76 -4.58 23.98
N THR A 75 9.39 -5.43 23.21
CA THR A 75 10.53 -5.05 22.36
C THR A 75 10.16 -5.23 20.90
N PHE A 76 10.39 -4.21 20.12
CA PHE A 76 10.31 -4.32 18.65
C PHE A 76 11.56 -5.03 18.12
N ASN A 77 11.41 -5.80 17.04
CA ASN A 77 12.55 -6.36 16.30
C ASN A 77 13.20 -5.32 15.37
N GLY A 78 13.13 -4.06 15.73
CA GLY A 78 13.61 -2.88 15.02
C GLY A 78 13.32 -1.63 15.83
N ASN A 79 13.44 -0.45 15.22
CA ASN A 79 13.18 0.82 15.86
C ASN A 79 11.83 1.38 15.42
N VAL A 80 11.09 1.97 16.36
CA VAL A 80 9.83 2.68 16.08
C VAL A 80 9.87 4.04 16.77
N SER A 81 9.62 5.10 16.02
CA SER A 81 9.57 6.46 16.53
C SER A 81 8.35 7.22 16.00
N GLU A 82 7.81 8.11 16.83
CA GLU A 82 6.77 9.03 16.38
C GLU A 82 7.43 10.21 15.68
N VAL A 83 6.98 10.52 14.46
CA VAL A 83 7.51 11.59 13.62
C VAL A 83 6.74 12.88 13.90
N SER A 84 7.46 13.99 14.06
CA SER A 84 6.84 15.31 14.18
C SER A 84 6.38 15.80 12.81
N ILE A 85 5.09 15.99 12.64
CA ILE A 85 4.48 16.49 11.41
C ILE A 85 3.91 17.90 11.60
N ALA A 86 3.76 18.63 10.51
CA ALA A 86 3.13 19.94 10.52
C ALA A 86 1.66 19.83 10.97
N LYS A 87 1.17 20.84 11.66
CA LYS A 87 -0.23 20.92 12.06
C LYS A 87 -1.12 20.92 10.79
N ASN A 88 -2.16 20.10 10.79
CA ASN A 88 -3.08 19.92 9.67
C ASN A 88 -2.41 19.42 8.37
N ALA A 89 -1.28 18.70 8.49
CA ALA A 89 -0.65 18.07 7.33
C ALA A 89 -1.63 17.11 6.64
N SER A 90 -1.74 17.20 5.33
CA SER A 90 -2.57 16.30 4.54
C SER A 90 -1.81 15.03 4.12
N VAL A 91 -2.54 14.01 3.73
CA VAL A 91 -1.96 12.78 3.14
C VAL A 91 -1.03 13.11 1.96
N LYS A 92 -1.38 14.12 1.15
CA LYS A 92 -0.54 14.57 0.04
C LYS A 92 0.79 15.15 0.52
N ASP A 93 0.77 15.93 1.60
CA ASP A 93 1.98 16.53 2.18
C ASP A 93 2.90 15.43 2.72
N ILE A 94 2.35 14.50 3.48
CA ILE A 94 3.08 13.33 4.00
C ILE A 94 3.67 12.51 2.85
N TYR A 95 2.89 12.22 1.80
CA TYR A 95 3.40 11.51 0.64
C TYR A 95 4.57 12.23 -0.04
N SER A 96 4.53 13.55 -0.12
CA SER A 96 5.59 14.34 -0.76
C SER A 96 6.87 14.40 0.09
N GLU A 97 6.74 14.36 1.40
CA GLU A 97 7.85 14.49 2.35
C GLU A 97 8.53 13.14 2.64
N TYR A 98 7.74 12.07 2.77
CA TYR A 98 8.21 10.76 3.23
C TYR A 98 8.31 9.75 2.08
N GLN A 99 9.21 10.01 1.11
CA GLN A 99 9.39 9.15 -0.08
C GLN A 99 10.28 7.92 0.18
N HIS A 100 11.02 7.90 1.29
CA HIS A 100 11.94 6.82 1.64
C HIS A 100 11.71 6.38 3.08
N GLY A 101 11.69 5.07 3.31
CA GLY A 101 11.46 4.48 4.63
C GLY A 101 10.10 3.78 4.75
N PHE A 102 9.79 3.36 5.95
CA PHE A 102 8.56 2.65 6.31
C PHE A 102 7.79 3.45 7.34
N TYR A 103 6.57 3.82 7.01
CA TYR A 103 5.76 4.69 7.85
C TYR A 103 4.37 4.13 8.05
N LEU A 104 3.88 4.22 9.27
CA LEU A 104 2.50 4.04 9.62
C LEU A 104 1.82 5.41 9.64
N ILE A 105 0.83 5.60 8.80
CA ILE A 105 0.13 6.86 8.62
C ILE A 105 -1.27 6.73 9.21
N LEU A 106 -1.64 7.66 10.08
CA LEU A 106 -2.93 7.68 10.75
C LEU A 106 -3.74 8.90 10.33
N THR A 107 -4.91 8.64 9.77
CA THR A 107 -5.97 9.63 9.56
C THR A 107 -7.11 9.39 10.55
N ILE A 108 -8.18 10.20 10.50
CA ILE A 108 -9.30 10.08 11.46
C ILE A 108 -9.96 8.70 11.39
N GLU A 109 -10.12 8.17 10.19
CA GLU A 109 -10.90 6.94 9.97
C GLU A 109 -10.06 5.76 9.47
N HIS A 110 -8.76 5.98 9.18
CA HIS A 110 -7.97 4.96 8.52
C HIS A 110 -6.51 4.91 8.99
N VAL A 111 -5.94 3.72 8.88
CA VAL A 111 -4.53 3.42 9.13
C VAL A 111 -3.95 2.81 7.88
N SER A 112 -2.83 3.35 7.40
CA SER A 112 -2.18 2.89 6.18
C SER A 112 -0.67 2.80 6.33
N VAL A 113 -0.03 2.06 5.44
CA VAL A 113 1.44 1.93 5.37
C VAL A 113 1.96 2.64 4.13
N LEU A 114 2.92 3.52 4.31
CA LEU A 114 3.72 4.11 3.25
C LEU A 114 5.13 3.52 3.31
N CYS A 115 5.59 2.95 2.20
CA CYS A 115 6.89 2.31 2.11
C CYS A 115 7.59 2.73 0.81
N ASP A 116 8.73 3.42 0.93
CA ASP A 116 9.55 3.87 -0.19
C ASP A 116 8.73 4.46 -1.35
N GLY A 117 7.82 5.39 -1.04
CA GLY A 117 6.95 6.06 -2.00
C GLY A 117 5.78 5.21 -2.52
N ALA A 118 5.56 4.02 -2.02
CA ALA A 118 4.40 3.19 -2.33
C ALA A 118 3.42 3.14 -1.15
N TRP A 119 2.14 3.43 -1.42
CA TRP A 119 1.05 3.17 -0.48
C TRP A 119 0.68 1.69 -0.52
N LEU A 120 0.89 0.98 0.57
CA LEU A 120 0.44 -0.41 0.73
C LEU A 120 -1.01 -0.40 1.22
N ASP A 121 -1.91 -0.04 0.30
CA ASP A 121 -3.32 0.17 0.57
C ASP A 121 -4.15 0.07 -0.72
N TYR A 122 -5.48 0.12 -0.59
CA TYR A 122 -6.38 0.16 -1.75
C TYR A 122 -6.52 1.58 -2.30
N LYS A 123 -6.47 1.70 -3.62
CA LYS A 123 -6.65 2.99 -4.29
C LYS A 123 -8.02 3.59 -3.95
N GLY A 124 -8.02 4.82 -3.46
CA GLY A 124 -9.24 5.59 -3.16
C GLY A 124 -9.76 5.47 -1.74
N ILE A 125 -9.20 4.60 -0.89
CA ILE A 125 -9.54 4.54 0.54
C ILE A 125 -9.02 5.81 1.23
N ILE A 126 -7.74 6.14 1.07
CA ILE A 126 -7.16 7.37 1.59
C ILE A 126 -7.35 8.51 0.59
N LYS A 127 -7.93 9.61 1.06
CA LYS A 127 -8.12 10.84 0.27
C LYS A 127 -6.90 11.75 0.43
N GLN A 128 -6.40 12.30 -0.68
CA GLN A 128 -5.20 13.15 -0.70
C GLN A 128 -5.28 14.38 0.24
N LYS A 129 -6.48 14.92 0.45
CA LYS A 129 -6.75 16.09 1.30
C LYS A 129 -7.11 15.72 2.74
N GLU A 130 -7.15 14.44 3.06
CA GLU A 130 -7.45 13.98 4.41
C GLU A 130 -6.34 14.38 5.37
N GLU A 131 -6.71 14.85 6.55
CA GLU A 131 -5.76 15.28 7.58
C GLU A 131 -5.09 14.06 8.23
N VAL A 132 -3.77 14.14 8.36
CA VAL A 132 -2.95 13.16 9.07
C VAL A 132 -2.69 13.67 10.48
N TYR A 133 -3.02 12.87 11.49
CA TYR A 133 -2.83 13.28 12.87
C TYR A 133 -1.66 12.57 13.57
N ALA A 134 -1.13 11.49 13.01
CA ALA A 134 0.10 10.86 13.51
C ALA A 134 0.82 10.10 12.40
N VAL A 135 2.14 10.11 12.47
CA VAL A 135 3.04 9.32 11.64
C VAL A 135 4.03 8.61 12.55
N TYR A 136 4.24 7.32 12.34
CA TYR A 136 5.28 6.54 13.01
C TYR A 136 6.24 5.99 11.98
N GLU A 137 7.52 6.23 12.18
CA GLU A 137 8.59 5.65 11.39
C GLU A 137 9.02 4.31 11.98
N PHE A 138 9.26 3.35 11.09
CA PHE A 138 9.78 2.02 11.38
C PHE A 138 11.09 1.83 10.65
N SER A 139 12.15 1.42 11.36
CA SER A 139 13.46 1.15 10.78
C SER A 139 14.10 -0.11 11.38
N ASP A 140 15.09 -0.65 10.63
CA ASP A 140 15.93 -1.77 11.07
C ASP A 140 15.20 -3.11 11.30
N PHE A 141 14.04 -3.30 10.68
CA PHE A 141 13.34 -4.58 10.68
C PHE A 141 13.86 -5.49 9.56
N ASP A 142 14.21 -6.72 9.90
CA ASP A 142 14.84 -7.70 8.98
C ASP A 142 14.02 -7.99 7.72
N HIS A 143 12.70 -7.96 7.81
CA HIS A 143 11.80 -8.29 6.70
C HIS A 143 11.60 -7.13 5.70
N PHE A 144 12.06 -5.91 5.99
CA PHE A 144 11.84 -4.73 5.14
C PHE A 144 12.50 -4.85 3.77
N ASP A 145 13.66 -5.51 3.67
CA ASP A 145 14.30 -5.78 2.38
C ASP A 145 13.44 -6.67 1.47
N SER A 146 12.69 -7.61 2.04
CA SER A 146 11.73 -8.42 1.29
C SER A 146 10.57 -7.58 0.75
N ILE A 147 10.07 -6.63 1.54
CA ILE A 147 9.02 -5.69 1.11
C ILE A 147 9.52 -4.80 -0.02
N ARG A 148 10.72 -4.21 0.09
CA ARG A 148 11.35 -3.41 -0.96
C ARG A 148 11.47 -4.15 -2.28
N LYS A 149 11.94 -5.41 -2.24
CA LYS A 149 12.04 -6.26 -3.43
C LYS A 149 10.67 -6.49 -4.09
N LYS A 150 9.62 -6.71 -3.33
CA LYS A 150 8.26 -6.88 -3.85
C LYS A 150 7.74 -5.57 -4.49
N ILE A 151 7.98 -4.42 -3.87
CA ILE A 151 7.61 -3.09 -4.42
C ILE A 151 8.34 -2.86 -5.75
N ALA A 152 9.65 -3.10 -5.79
CA ALA A 152 10.45 -2.96 -7.01
C ALA A 152 9.96 -3.88 -8.14
N ALA A 153 9.60 -5.13 -7.83
CA ALA A 153 9.04 -6.07 -8.80
C ALA A 153 7.69 -5.59 -9.37
N ASN A 154 6.81 -5.02 -8.52
CA ASN A 154 5.54 -4.44 -8.98
C ASN A 154 5.76 -3.25 -9.91
N ASN A 155 6.74 -2.38 -9.63
CA ASN A 155 7.05 -1.22 -10.46
C ASN A 155 7.64 -1.65 -11.81
N ASN A 156 8.50 -2.66 -11.84
CA ASN A 156 9.13 -3.17 -13.06
C ASN A 156 8.13 -3.89 -13.98
N SER A 157 7.19 -4.66 -13.45
CA SER A 157 6.20 -5.36 -14.26
C SER A 157 5.34 -4.44 -15.11
N SER A 158 5.04 -3.25 -14.63
CA SER A 158 4.32 -2.21 -15.36
C SER A 158 5.18 -1.61 -16.50
N PHE A 159 6.49 -1.43 -16.27
CA PHE A 159 7.40 -0.89 -17.26
C PHE A 159 7.68 -1.90 -18.39
N ASP A 160 7.88 -3.16 -18.08
CA ASP A 160 8.12 -4.23 -19.06
C ASP A 160 6.93 -4.42 -19.99
N PHE A 161 5.71 -4.33 -19.49
CA PHE A 161 4.51 -4.41 -20.32
C PHE A 161 4.44 -3.29 -21.36
N TRP A 162 4.73 -2.05 -20.97
CA TRP A 162 4.77 -0.91 -21.88
C TRP A 162 5.91 -1.01 -22.90
N LEU A 163 7.09 -1.50 -22.49
CA LEU A 163 8.21 -1.72 -23.38
C LEU A 163 7.89 -2.76 -24.44
N ILE A 164 7.30 -3.89 -24.04
CA ILE A 164 6.84 -4.95 -24.96
C ILE A 164 5.78 -4.41 -25.91
N ALA A 165 4.81 -3.63 -25.42
CA ALA A 165 3.78 -3.02 -26.26
C ALA A 165 4.39 -2.05 -27.30
N ILE A 166 5.35 -1.22 -26.90
CA ILE A 166 6.05 -0.30 -27.81
C ILE A 166 6.86 -1.08 -28.84
N VAL A 167 7.58 -2.13 -28.44
CA VAL A 167 8.39 -2.97 -29.36
C VAL A 167 7.48 -3.69 -30.36
N LEU A 168 6.35 -4.24 -29.92
CA LEU A 168 5.38 -4.88 -30.82
C LEU A 168 4.77 -3.88 -31.79
N VAL A 169 4.41 -2.68 -31.36
CA VAL A 169 3.91 -1.62 -32.25
C VAL A 169 4.98 -1.18 -33.24
N ALA A 170 6.21 -0.99 -32.78
CA ALA A 170 7.33 -0.64 -33.67
C ALA A 170 7.62 -1.74 -34.69
N ALA A 171 7.67 -3.00 -34.29
CA ALA A 171 7.85 -4.14 -35.17
C ALA A 171 6.72 -4.22 -36.23
N PHE A 172 5.46 -4.04 -35.79
CA PHE A 172 4.32 -4.03 -36.69
C PHE A 172 4.40 -2.88 -37.72
N LEU A 173 4.82 -1.70 -37.30
CA LEU A 173 5.03 -0.55 -38.22
C LEU A 173 6.16 -0.76 -39.19
N PHE A 174 7.23 -1.48 -38.81
CA PHE A 174 8.41 -1.71 -39.69
C PHE A 174 8.17 -2.81 -40.74
N PHE A 175 7.37 -3.83 -40.39
CA PHE A 175 7.21 -5.02 -41.24
C PHE A 175 6.08 -4.94 -42.26
N ASN A 176 5.16 -3.95 -42.21
CA ASN A 176 4.00 -3.96 -43.09
C ASN A 176 3.40 -2.59 -43.47
N GLU A 177 4.12 -1.78 -44.24
CA GLU A 177 3.69 -0.40 -44.58
C GLU A 177 2.38 -0.33 -45.39
N LYS A 178 1.97 -1.37 -46.11
CA LYS A 178 0.73 -1.41 -46.89
C LYS A 178 -0.49 -1.95 -46.12
N GLU A 179 -0.32 -2.91 -45.22
CA GLU A 179 -1.40 -3.45 -44.39
C GLU A 179 -1.66 -2.60 -43.12
N VAL A 180 -0.65 -1.89 -42.64
CA VAL A 180 -0.69 -1.04 -41.44
C VAL A 180 -1.82 -0.01 -41.47
N LYS A 181 -2.09 0.60 -42.63
CA LYS A 181 -3.19 1.60 -42.75
C LYS A 181 -4.57 0.99 -42.61
N HIS A 182 -4.72 -0.27 -42.92
CA HIS A 182 -6.01 -0.99 -42.74
C HIS A 182 -6.18 -1.44 -41.31
N GLU A 183 -5.15 -2.01 -40.70
CA GLU A 183 -5.18 -2.51 -39.33
C GLU A 183 -5.21 -1.39 -38.29
N LEU A 184 -4.53 -0.26 -38.53
CA LEU A 184 -4.66 0.93 -37.68
C LEU A 184 -6.09 1.49 -37.68
N ARG A 185 -6.80 1.40 -38.79
CA ARG A 185 -8.23 1.74 -38.85
C ARG A 185 -9.08 0.77 -38.03
N ASN A 186 -8.77 -0.52 -38.09
CA ASN A 186 -9.47 -1.55 -37.33
C ASN A 186 -9.15 -1.43 -35.82
N PHE A 187 -7.91 -1.20 -35.45
CA PHE A 187 -7.48 -0.95 -34.08
C PHE A 187 -8.13 0.33 -33.50
N LYS A 188 -8.19 1.42 -34.25
CA LYS A 188 -8.93 2.62 -33.82
C LYS A 188 -10.41 2.35 -33.61
N LYS A 189 -11.04 1.51 -34.44
CA LYS A 189 -12.45 1.11 -34.25
C LYS A 189 -12.62 0.21 -33.04
N TRP A 190 -11.65 -0.69 -32.77
CA TRP A 190 -11.66 -1.56 -31.60
C TRP A 190 -11.48 -0.76 -30.31
N VAL A 191 -10.49 0.12 -30.24
CA VAL A 191 -10.25 1.03 -29.09
C VAL A 191 -11.50 1.87 -28.78
N LYS A 192 -12.17 2.42 -29.81
CA LYS A 192 -13.42 3.17 -29.62
C LYS A 192 -14.58 2.33 -29.09
N ARG A 193 -14.56 1.02 -29.28
CA ARG A 193 -15.65 0.12 -28.88
C ARG A 193 -15.45 -0.46 -27.50
N GLU A 194 -14.19 -0.79 -27.14
CA GLU A 194 -13.84 -1.50 -25.92
C GLU A 194 -13.39 -0.54 -24.78
N ILE A 195 -12.87 0.62 -25.12
CA ILE A 195 -12.42 1.61 -24.15
C ILE A 195 -13.38 2.79 -24.22
N HIS A 196 -14.38 2.81 -23.34
CA HIS A 196 -15.21 3.98 -23.12
C HIS A 196 -14.34 5.08 -22.49
N PHE A 197 -13.67 5.87 -23.32
CA PHE A 197 -13.17 7.19 -22.92
C PHE A 197 -14.25 8.21 -23.28
N ASP A 198 -15.04 8.61 -22.28
CA ASP A 198 -15.78 9.87 -22.35
C ASP A 198 -14.73 11.00 -22.18
N PHE A 199 -14.56 11.76 -23.24
CA PHE A 199 -13.85 13.05 -23.22
C PHE A 199 -14.82 14.15 -22.82
#